data_5aba73763c6dddfcb6f4bf840c772671
#
_entry.id   5aba73763c6dddfcb6f4bf840c772671
#
_cell.length_a   1.000
_cell.length_b   1.000
_cell.length_c   1.000
_cell.angle_alpha   90.00
_cell.angle_beta   90.00
_cell.angle_gamma   90.00
#
_symmetry.space_group_name_H-M   'P 1'
#
loop_
_entity.id
_entity.type
_entity.pdbx_description
1 polymer ?
#
loop_
_entity_poly.entity_id
_entity_poly.type
_entity_poly.pdbx_seq_one_letter_code
_entity_poly.pdbx_strand_id
1 'polypeptide(L)'
;MAIKSYKPTSAGRRFVTVLTNDDLTKGAKPERSLMHDQRHSGGRNNLGRITTRHIGGGNRRKYRIIDFKRQKDDIPATVKSIQYDPNRSAHIALIVYADGVKSYILAPVGLNVGDKVVSGVNADIKVGNTLPLENIPVGTMVHNIELTPGKGGQIARSAGISAQIMAVEGKYATIRMPSGEMRYILLKCRATIGQVGNVDHELVSLGKAGKARYLGLRPEVRGSVMNPVDHPHGGGEGKSPIGHAGPLTPWGKPALGYKTRKKKNATNKFILKRIN
;
A
#
# COMPACT_ATOMS: atom_id res chain seq x y z
N MET A 1 -1.82 -20.64 -2.68
CA MET A 1 -2.76 -19.59 -2.27
C MET A 1 -4.05 -19.73 -3.02
N ALA A 2 -5.16 -19.53 -2.39
CA ALA A 2 -6.38 -19.89 -3.03
C ALA A 2 -7.24 -18.66 -3.28
N ILE A 3 -7.35 -18.29 -4.56
CA ILE A 3 -8.42 -17.42 -5.03
C ILE A 3 -9.62 -18.30 -5.29
N LYS A 4 -10.71 -18.01 -4.57
CA LYS A 4 -11.99 -18.66 -4.78
C LYS A 4 -12.80 -17.89 -5.81
N SER A 5 -13.16 -18.55 -6.90
CA SER A 5 -14.17 -18.08 -7.86
C SER A 5 -15.52 -18.69 -7.54
N TYR A 6 -16.59 -18.10 -8.05
CA TYR A 6 -17.95 -18.59 -7.84
C TYR A 6 -18.57 -19.07 -9.15
N LYS A 7 -19.50 -20.02 -9.07
CA LYS A 7 -20.34 -20.41 -10.21
C LYS A 7 -21.11 -19.17 -10.70
N PRO A 8 -21.28 -18.97 -12.02
CA PRO A 8 -21.91 -17.79 -12.62
C PRO A 8 -23.44 -17.84 -12.52
N THR A 9 -23.97 -18.01 -11.31
CA THR A 9 -25.42 -18.13 -11.02
C THR A 9 -26.16 -16.80 -11.09
N SER A 10 -25.45 -15.67 -11.04
CA SER A 10 -26.01 -14.33 -11.16
C SER A 10 -24.98 -13.37 -11.76
N ALA A 11 -25.43 -12.23 -12.31
CA ALA A 11 -24.56 -11.21 -12.87
C ALA A 11 -23.46 -10.77 -11.88
N GLY A 12 -23.80 -10.62 -10.60
CA GLY A 12 -22.86 -10.20 -9.58
C GLY A 12 -21.83 -11.29 -9.16
N ARG A 13 -22.13 -12.58 -9.43
CA ARG A 13 -21.22 -13.70 -9.10
C ARG A 13 -20.33 -14.10 -10.28
N ARG A 14 -20.69 -13.73 -11.49
CA ARG A 14 -19.99 -14.16 -12.72
C ARG A 14 -18.49 -13.85 -12.71
N PHE A 15 -18.11 -12.68 -12.25
CA PHE A 15 -16.72 -12.18 -12.32
C PHE A 15 -16.10 -11.96 -10.94
N VAL A 16 -16.82 -12.24 -9.87
CA VAL A 16 -16.32 -12.04 -8.50
C VAL A 16 -15.33 -13.13 -8.13
N THR A 17 -14.17 -12.71 -7.65
CA THR A 17 -13.22 -13.58 -6.96
C THR A 17 -12.99 -13.06 -5.54
N VAL A 18 -12.60 -13.94 -4.63
CA VAL A 18 -12.25 -13.59 -3.24
C VAL A 18 -11.04 -14.38 -2.80
N LEU A 19 -10.27 -13.83 -1.87
CA LEU A 19 -9.20 -14.55 -1.18
C LEU A 19 -9.78 -15.53 -0.17
N THR A 20 -9.19 -16.70 0.00
CA THR A 20 -9.57 -17.66 1.04
C THR A 20 -9.08 -17.26 2.41
N ASN A 21 -8.05 -16.40 2.48
CA ASN A 21 -7.45 -15.89 3.71
C ASN A 21 -6.97 -16.99 4.66
N ASP A 22 -6.36 -18.02 4.10
CA ASP A 22 -5.88 -19.19 4.86
C ASP A 22 -4.75 -18.84 5.84
N ASP A 23 -4.00 -17.76 5.54
CA ASP A 23 -2.90 -17.24 6.37
C ASP A 23 -3.40 -16.52 7.64
N LEU A 24 -4.70 -16.22 7.73
CA LEU A 24 -5.25 -15.50 8.87
C LEU A 24 -5.55 -16.42 10.04
N THR A 25 -5.26 -15.93 11.25
CA THR A 25 -5.63 -16.63 12.49
C THR A 25 -7.14 -16.62 12.66
N LYS A 26 -7.76 -17.78 12.60
CA LYS A 26 -9.23 -17.94 12.76
C LYS A 26 -9.68 -17.44 14.13
N GLY A 27 -10.75 -16.65 14.16
CA GLY A 27 -11.33 -16.11 15.39
C GLY A 27 -10.53 -15.01 16.09
N ALA A 28 -9.40 -14.55 15.51
CA ALA A 28 -8.62 -13.47 16.10
C ALA A 28 -9.40 -12.15 16.11
N LYS A 29 -9.57 -11.59 17.31
CA LYS A 29 -10.20 -10.30 17.52
C LYS A 29 -9.15 -9.18 17.48
N PRO A 30 -9.45 -8.01 16.88
CA PRO A 30 -8.54 -6.89 16.87
C PRO A 30 -8.35 -6.33 18.30
N GLU A 31 -7.12 -5.89 18.59
CA GLU A 31 -6.77 -5.27 19.87
C GLU A 31 -7.41 -3.87 19.97
N ARG A 32 -8.25 -3.67 20.96
CA ARG A 32 -9.04 -2.43 21.10
C ARG A 32 -8.18 -1.20 21.38
N SER A 33 -7.13 -1.35 22.18
CA SER A 33 -6.21 -0.27 22.52
C SER A 33 -5.45 0.30 21.30
N LEU A 34 -5.33 -0.51 20.24
CA LEU A 34 -4.63 -0.16 19.00
C LEU A 34 -5.61 0.23 17.87
N MET A 35 -6.85 0.56 18.19
CA MET A 35 -7.85 0.97 17.21
C MET A 35 -8.31 2.41 17.42
N HIS A 36 -8.46 3.12 16.30
CA HIS A 36 -9.05 4.45 16.25
C HIS A 36 -10.26 4.50 15.32
N ASP A 37 -11.20 5.35 15.66
CA ASP A 37 -12.30 5.67 14.76
C ASP A 37 -11.79 6.55 13.63
N GLN A 38 -12.02 6.12 12.40
CA GLN A 38 -11.63 6.86 11.20
C GLN A 38 -12.85 7.56 10.60
N ARG A 39 -12.84 8.90 10.62
CA ARG A 39 -13.83 9.70 9.91
C ARG A 39 -13.47 9.75 8.42
N HIS A 40 -14.48 9.57 7.56
CA HIS A 40 -14.31 9.71 6.12
C HIS A 40 -14.60 11.14 5.70
N SER A 41 -13.63 11.80 5.07
CA SER A 41 -13.77 13.16 4.55
C SER A 41 -14.65 13.24 3.30
N GLY A 42 -14.91 12.11 2.63
CA GLY A 42 -15.63 12.06 1.36
C GLY A 42 -14.92 12.85 0.25
N GLY A 43 -13.60 12.92 0.28
CA GLY A 43 -12.79 13.67 -0.68
C GLY A 43 -12.77 15.18 -0.47
N ARG A 44 -13.29 15.67 0.68
CA ARG A 44 -13.29 17.10 1.05
C ARG A 44 -12.03 17.47 1.82
N ASN A 45 -11.56 18.71 1.60
CA ASN A 45 -10.48 19.32 2.37
C ASN A 45 -11.02 19.94 3.67
N ASN A 46 -10.16 20.65 4.42
CA ASN A 46 -10.51 21.39 5.62
C ASN A 46 -11.54 22.52 5.40
N LEU A 47 -11.66 23.04 4.16
CA LEU A 47 -12.65 24.05 3.77
C LEU A 47 -13.97 23.44 3.25
N GLY A 48 -14.14 22.10 3.33
CA GLY A 48 -15.33 21.39 2.85
C GLY A 48 -15.43 21.27 1.33
N ARG A 49 -14.44 21.74 0.56
CA ARG A 49 -14.42 21.66 -0.91
C ARG A 49 -13.93 20.28 -1.37
N ILE A 50 -14.55 19.74 -2.41
CA ILE A 50 -14.13 18.48 -3.01
C ILE A 50 -12.80 18.68 -3.75
N THR A 51 -11.71 18.11 -3.21
CA THR A 51 -10.38 18.09 -3.82
C THR A 51 -10.03 16.77 -4.46
N THR A 52 -10.70 15.68 -4.04
CA THR A 52 -10.59 14.37 -4.65
C THR A 52 -11.99 13.90 -5.02
N ARG A 53 -12.24 13.77 -6.33
CA ARG A 53 -13.55 13.35 -6.85
C ARG A 53 -13.77 11.85 -6.66
N HIS A 54 -15.02 11.42 -6.76
CA HIS A 54 -15.44 10.02 -6.77
C HIS A 54 -15.10 9.24 -5.50
N ILE A 55 -14.98 9.92 -4.36
CA ILE A 55 -14.78 9.31 -3.04
C ILE A 55 -15.95 9.66 -2.13
N GLY A 56 -16.44 8.68 -1.39
CA GLY A 56 -17.48 8.87 -0.38
C GLY A 56 -18.33 7.63 -0.15
N GLY A 57 -19.04 7.62 0.98
CA GLY A 57 -19.75 6.44 1.44
C GLY A 57 -18.80 5.31 1.84
N GLY A 58 -19.23 4.07 1.61
CA GLY A 58 -18.50 2.88 1.97
C GLY A 58 -18.79 2.38 3.40
N ASN A 59 -18.24 1.21 3.71
CA ASN A 59 -18.39 0.60 5.02
C ASN A 59 -17.63 1.39 6.09
N ARG A 60 -18.20 1.49 7.29
CA ARG A 60 -17.48 2.03 8.45
C ARG A 60 -16.28 1.14 8.78
N ARG A 61 -15.13 1.75 8.99
CA ARG A 61 -13.87 1.06 9.29
C ARG A 61 -13.24 1.70 10.51
N LYS A 62 -12.64 0.87 11.35
CA LYS A 62 -11.74 1.35 12.40
C LYS A 62 -10.30 1.26 11.89
N TYR A 63 -9.53 2.31 12.11
CA TYR A 63 -8.11 2.32 11.77
C TYR A 63 -7.32 1.53 12.81
N ARG A 64 -6.39 0.69 12.38
CA ARG A 64 -5.43 0.00 13.26
C ARG A 64 -4.13 0.75 13.24
N ILE A 65 -3.63 1.07 14.43
CA ILE A 65 -2.33 1.73 14.58
C ILE A 65 -1.25 0.71 14.28
N ILE A 66 -0.49 0.96 13.21
CA ILE A 66 0.62 0.10 12.81
C ILE A 66 1.92 0.76 13.22
N ASP A 67 2.79 -0.01 13.83
CA ASP A 67 4.15 0.42 14.16
C ASP A 67 5.04 0.35 12.90
N PHE A 68 5.07 1.46 12.15
CA PHE A 68 5.96 1.61 11.01
C PHE A 68 7.39 2.01 11.40
N LYS A 69 7.60 2.41 12.65
CA LYS A 69 8.90 2.90 13.12
C LYS A 69 9.78 1.79 13.67
N ARG A 70 9.18 0.80 14.33
CA ARG A 70 9.90 -0.33 14.95
C ARG A 70 11.06 0.13 15.84
N GLN A 71 10.79 1.07 16.76
CA GLN A 71 11.82 1.73 17.58
C GLN A 71 12.17 0.99 18.88
N LYS A 72 11.50 -0.11 19.20
CA LYS A 72 11.86 -0.96 20.35
C LYS A 72 13.00 -1.88 19.96
N ASP A 73 14.22 -1.38 20.11
CA ASP A 73 15.43 -2.10 19.74
C ASP A 73 15.75 -3.19 20.78
N ASP A 74 16.30 -4.31 20.30
CA ASP A 74 16.80 -5.46 21.05
C ASP A 74 15.78 -6.15 21.98
N ILE A 75 14.50 -5.75 21.93
CA ILE A 75 13.41 -6.37 22.68
C ILE A 75 12.69 -7.37 21.76
N PRO A 76 12.75 -8.68 22.06
CA PRO A 76 12.05 -9.67 21.24
C PRO A 76 10.54 -9.55 21.43
N ALA A 77 9.81 -9.67 20.32
CA ALA A 77 8.37 -9.73 20.31
C ALA A 77 7.90 -11.04 19.67
N THR A 78 6.86 -11.64 20.22
CA THR A 78 6.26 -12.87 19.68
C THR A 78 5.01 -12.54 18.88
N VAL A 79 4.87 -13.14 17.72
CA VAL A 79 3.68 -13.03 16.86
C VAL A 79 2.51 -13.78 17.50
N LYS A 80 1.49 -13.06 17.95
CA LYS A 80 0.29 -13.61 18.59
C LYS A 80 -0.77 -14.04 17.59
N SER A 81 -0.98 -13.28 16.54
CA SER A 81 -1.97 -13.56 15.50
C SER A 81 -1.71 -12.77 14.23
N ILE A 82 -2.12 -13.32 13.09
CA ILE A 82 -2.16 -12.63 11.81
C ILE A 82 -3.61 -12.25 11.52
N GLN A 83 -3.87 -10.98 11.18
CA GLN A 83 -5.21 -10.42 11.09
C GLN A 83 -5.44 -9.66 9.79
N TYR A 84 -6.69 -9.64 9.36
CA TYR A 84 -7.16 -8.78 8.27
C TYR A 84 -7.28 -7.33 8.71
N ASP A 85 -6.81 -6.39 7.89
CA ASP A 85 -7.03 -4.95 8.07
C ASP A 85 -7.84 -4.38 6.90
N PRO A 86 -9.03 -3.79 7.14
CA PRO A 86 -9.86 -3.21 6.08
C PRO A 86 -9.28 -1.91 5.48
N ASN A 87 -8.21 -1.35 6.05
CA ASN A 87 -7.64 -0.07 5.63
C ASN A 87 -6.43 -0.22 4.69
N ARG A 88 -5.97 -1.46 4.50
CA ARG A 88 -4.81 -1.76 3.64
C ARG A 88 -4.97 -3.09 2.93
N SER A 89 -4.22 -3.28 1.86
CA SER A 89 -4.18 -4.53 1.12
C SER A 89 -3.41 -5.63 1.85
N ALA A 90 -2.37 -5.27 2.62
CA ALA A 90 -1.54 -6.20 3.38
C ALA A 90 -2.25 -6.71 4.64
N HIS A 91 -2.00 -7.95 5.02
CA HIS A 91 -2.34 -8.46 6.34
C HIS A 91 -1.41 -7.85 7.40
N ILE A 92 -1.87 -7.85 8.66
CA ILE A 92 -1.13 -7.31 9.80
C ILE A 92 -0.91 -8.41 10.83
N ALA A 93 0.22 -8.38 11.53
CA ALA A 93 0.52 -9.27 12.63
C ALA A 93 0.44 -8.50 13.96
N LEU A 94 -0.30 -9.05 14.91
CA LEU A 94 -0.27 -8.58 16.29
C LEU A 94 0.92 -9.23 16.97
N ILE A 95 1.87 -8.41 17.42
CA ILE A 95 3.04 -8.83 18.17
C ILE A 95 2.92 -8.39 19.62
N VAL A 96 3.50 -9.19 20.52
CA VAL A 96 3.59 -8.91 21.96
C VAL A 96 5.07 -8.92 22.32
N TYR A 97 5.58 -7.79 22.76
CA TYR A 97 6.94 -7.66 23.24
C TYR A 97 7.14 -8.36 24.59
N ALA A 98 8.38 -8.67 24.95
CA ALA A 98 8.71 -9.29 26.23
C ALA A 98 8.27 -8.44 27.44
N ASP A 99 8.15 -7.12 27.26
CA ASP A 99 7.63 -6.17 28.27
C ASP A 99 6.09 -6.10 28.33
N GLY A 100 5.38 -6.97 27.59
CA GLY A 100 3.92 -7.02 27.54
C GLY A 100 3.26 -6.00 26.59
N VAL A 101 4.01 -5.08 26.01
CA VAL A 101 3.46 -4.09 25.07
C VAL A 101 3.05 -4.78 23.78
N LYS A 102 1.86 -4.45 23.30
CA LYS A 102 1.32 -4.96 22.02
C LYS A 102 1.47 -3.93 20.92
N SER A 103 1.80 -4.39 19.72
CA SER A 103 1.85 -3.56 18.51
C SER A 103 1.38 -4.33 17.28
N TYR A 104 0.91 -3.61 16.27
CA TYR A 104 0.67 -4.18 14.95
C TYR A 104 1.85 -3.88 14.03
N ILE A 105 2.26 -4.87 13.27
CA ILE A 105 3.22 -4.74 12.17
C ILE A 105 2.62 -5.26 10.87
N LEU A 106 3.25 -4.95 9.73
CA LEU A 106 2.92 -5.61 8.48
C LEU A 106 3.34 -7.08 8.56
N ALA A 107 2.48 -8.00 8.11
CA ALA A 107 2.80 -9.41 8.06
C ALA A 107 3.55 -9.74 6.76
N PRO A 108 4.84 -10.10 6.80
CA PRO A 108 5.56 -10.57 5.63
C PRO A 108 5.18 -12.01 5.28
N VAL A 109 5.50 -12.42 4.06
CA VAL A 109 5.37 -13.80 3.61
C VAL A 109 6.25 -14.71 4.47
N GLY A 110 5.72 -15.83 4.94
CA GLY A 110 6.46 -16.82 5.74
C GLY A 110 6.49 -16.52 7.24
N LEU A 111 5.88 -15.43 7.70
CA LEU A 111 5.72 -15.17 9.13
C LEU A 111 4.56 -16.01 9.70
N ASN A 112 4.81 -16.72 10.78
CA ASN A 112 3.83 -17.59 11.43
C ASN A 112 3.52 -17.12 12.86
N VAL A 113 2.40 -17.59 13.38
CA VAL A 113 2.05 -17.39 14.80
C VAL A 113 3.05 -18.14 15.67
N GLY A 114 3.59 -17.48 16.69
CA GLY A 114 4.64 -17.98 17.56
C GLY A 114 6.06 -17.57 17.19
N ASP A 115 6.27 -17.06 15.97
CA ASP A 115 7.58 -16.57 15.55
C ASP A 115 8.02 -15.37 16.39
N LYS A 116 9.32 -15.26 16.62
CA LYS A 116 9.95 -14.13 17.31
C LYS A 116 10.49 -13.14 16.29
N VAL A 117 10.17 -11.87 16.49
CA VAL A 117 10.66 -10.75 15.68
C VAL A 117 11.38 -9.74 16.55
N VAL A 118 12.50 -9.24 16.05
CA VAL A 118 13.36 -8.28 16.76
C VAL A 118 13.61 -7.07 15.86
N SER A 119 13.81 -5.92 16.46
CA SER A 119 14.28 -4.71 15.76
C SER A 119 15.59 -4.27 16.40
N GLY A 120 16.50 -3.71 15.64
CA GLY A 120 17.76 -3.19 16.15
C GLY A 120 18.93 -3.48 15.23
N VAL A 121 20.11 -2.99 15.63
CA VAL A 121 21.34 -3.16 14.86
C VAL A 121 21.83 -4.62 14.92
N ASN A 122 21.59 -5.29 16.05
CA ASN A 122 22.04 -6.66 16.31
C ASN A 122 21.01 -7.73 15.94
N ALA A 123 19.90 -7.36 15.30
CA ALA A 123 18.87 -8.30 14.93
C ALA A 123 19.36 -9.24 13.81
N ASP A 124 19.02 -10.53 13.90
CA ASP A 124 19.31 -11.52 12.85
C ASP A 124 18.63 -11.15 11.53
N ILE A 125 19.21 -11.60 10.41
CA ILE A 125 18.65 -11.45 9.07
C ILE A 125 17.56 -12.51 8.87
N LYS A 126 16.43 -12.32 9.58
CA LYS A 126 15.24 -13.20 9.51
C LYS A 126 14.02 -12.39 9.05
N VAL A 127 13.08 -13.06 8.39
CA VAL A 127 11.83 -12.44 7.93
C VAL A 127 11.08 -11.81 9.10
N GLY A 128 10.69 -10.54 8.94
CA GLY A 128 9.97 -9.76 9.96
C GLY A 128 10.87 -8.95 10.90
N ASN A 129 12.18 -9.20 10.91
CA ASN A 129 13.14 -8.39 11.67
C ASN A 129 13.40 -7.05 10.95
N THR A 130 13.68 -6.01 11.73
CA THR A 130 13.90 -4.66 11.22
C THR A 130 15.29 -4.18 11.62
N LEU A 131 16.09 -3.80 10.62
CA LEU A 131 17.47 -3.34 10.81
C LEU A 131 17.70 -2.03 10.05
N PRO A 132 18.75 -1.27 10.44
CA PRO A 132 19.32 -0.24 9.58
C PRO A 132 19.83 -0.85 8.25
N LEU A 133 19.73 -0.11 7.17
CA LEU A 133 20.16 -0.59 5.84
C LEU A 133 21.63 -0.95 5.76
N GLU A 134 22.47 -0.36 6.62
CA GLU A 134 23.89 -0.67 6.72
C GLU A 134 24.18 -2.11 7.19
N ASN A 135 23.26 -2.70 7.96
CA ASN A 135 23.40 -4.03 8.53
C ASN A 135 22.69 -5.12 7.70
N ILE A 136 22.10 -4.76 6.56
CA ILE A 136 21.39 -5.70 5.69
C ILE A 136 22.26 -6.02 4.48
N PRO A 137 22.52 -7.31 4.18
CA PRO A 137 23.31 -7.71 3.02
C PRO A 137 22.68 -7.27 1.69
N VAL A 138 23.56 -6.99 0.72
CA VAL A 138 23.16 -6.74 -0.67
C VAL A 138 22.43 -7.96 -1.23
N GLY A 139 21.45 -7.71 -2.08
CA GLY A 139 20.57 -8.76 -2.65
C GLY A 139 19.35 -9.09 -1.82
N THR A 140 19.30 -8.69 -0.54
CA THR A 140 18.17 -8.98 0.36
C THR A 140 16.90 -8.24 -0.08
N MET A 141 15.77 -8.96 -0.02
CA MET A 141 14.44 -8.38 -0.22
C MET A 141 13.96 -7.75 1.08
N VAL A 142 13.49 -6.52 0.99
CA VAL A 142 13.05 -5.72 2.15
C VAL A 142 11.72 -5.02 1.87
N HIS A 143 11.00 -4.71 2.93
CA HIS A 143 9.77 -3.92 2.90
C HIS A 143 9.75 -2.90 4.04
N ASN A 144 8.69 -2.08 4.13
CA ASN A 144 8.54 -1.07 5.18
C ASN A 144 9.76 -0.16 5.32
N ILE A 145 10.26 0.36 4.20
CA ILE A 145 11.52 1.09 4.12
C ILE A 145 11.32 2.55 4.49
N GLU A 146 12.18 3.09 5.34
CA GLU A 146 12.23 4.51 5.66
C GLU A 146 12.88 5.32 4.52
N LEU A 147 12.45 6.56 4.37
CA LEU A 147 13.11 7.57 3.51
C LEU A 147 13.95 8.57 4.31
N THR A 148 13.58 8.76 5.56
CA THR A 148 14.27 9.63 6.51
C THR A 148 14.41 8.87 7.82
N PRO A 149 15.59 8.82 8.44
CA PRO A 149 15.80 8.07 9.66
C PRO A 149 14.81 8.46 10.77
N GLY A 150 14.21 7.48 11.43
CA GLY A 150 13.26 7.65 12.54
C GLY A 150 11.87 8.14 12.16
N LYS A 151 11.60 8.41 10.89
CA LYS A 151 10.26 8.82 10.42
C LYS A 151 9.28 7.66 10.34
N GLY A 152 9.77 6.44 10.23
CA GLY A 152 8.99 5.24 9.99
C GLY A 152 8.91 4.87 8.51
N GLY A 153 8.64 3.61 8.24
CA GLY A 153 8.58 3.07 6.88
C GLY A 153 7.51 3.74 6.02
N GLN A 154 7.89 4.13 4.81
CA GLN A 154 7.04 4.84 3.86
C GLN A 154 6.87 4.08 2.55
N ILE A 155 7.80 3.22 2.20
CA ILE A 155 7.88 2.52 0.92
C ILE A 155 7.72 1.02 1.12
N ALA A 156 7.22 0.32 0.07
CA ALA A 156 6.99 -1.12 0.05
C ALA A 156 6.15 -1.61 1.24
N ARG A 157 4.90 -1.09 1.34
CA ARG A 157 3.96 -1.44 2.43
C ARG A 157 2.68 -2.13 1.95
N SER A 158 2.44 -2.18 0.65
CA SER A 158 1.25 -2.84 0.07
C SER A 158 1.46 -4.35 -0.02
N ALA A 159 0.36 -5.10 -0.15
CA ALA A 159 0.37 -6.55 -0.32
C ALA A 159 1.28 -7.00 -1.48
N GLY A 160 2.02 -8.07 -1.28
CA GLY A 160 2.88 -8.68 -2.30
C GLY A 160 4.09 -7.86 -2.72
N ILE A 161 4.35 -6.71 -2.11
CA ILE A 161 5.42 -5.80 -2.53
C ILE A 161 6.69 -6.01 -1.69
N SER A 162 7.83 -5.91 -2.38
CA SER A 162 9.17 -5.85 -1.80
C SER A 162 10.05 -4.93 -2.62
N ALA A 163 11.14 -4.49 -2.05
CA ALA A 163 12.24 -3.80 -2.73
C ALA A 163 13.53 -4.56 -2.47
N GLN A 164 14.52 -4.42 -3.35
CA GLN A 164 15.78 -5.13 -3.25
C GLN A 164 16.93 -4.17 -3.02
N ILE A 165 17.81 -4.49 -2.09
CA ILE A 165 19.06 -3.76 -1.88
C ILE A 165 20.05 -4.21 -2.96
N MET A 166 20.50 -3.26 -3.80
CA MET A 166 21.37 -3.54 -4.93
C MET A 166 22.84 -3.28 -4.63
N ALA A 167 23.13 -2.23 -3.87
CA ALA A 167 24.48 -1.84 -3.47
C ALA A 167 24.44 -1.00 -2.19
N VAL A 168 25.57 -0.98 -1.49
CA VAL A 168 25.77 -0.13 -0.31
C VAL A 168 27.08 0.63 -0.55
N GLU A 169 27.00 1.96 -0.69
CA GLU A 169 28.13 2.82 -1.05
C GLU A 169 28.12 4.11 -0.22
N GLY A 170 29.22 4.40 0.46
CA GLY A 170 29.39 5.60 1.26
C GLY A 170 28.30 5.77 2.31
N LYS A 171 27.42 6.78 2.15
CA LYS A 171 26.32 7.09 3.10
C LYS A 171 24.97 6.56 2.64
N TYR A 172 24.89 5.88 1.49
CA TYR A 172 23.64 5.51 0.85
C TYR A 172 23.60 4.02 0.48
N ALA A 173 22.43 3.44 0.59
CA ALA A 173 22.06 2.19 -0.06
C ALA A 173 21.32 2.49 -1.37
N THR A 174 21.69 1.81 -2.44
CA THR A 174 20.95 1.81 -3.71
C THR A 174 19.88 0.73 -3.63
N ILE A 175 18.62 1.14 -3.69
CA ILE A 175 17.48 0.23 -3.59
C ILE A 175 16.70 0.24 -4.89
N ARG A 176 16.43 -0.95 -5.41
CA ARG A 176 15.48 -1.18 -6.51
C ARG A 176 14.07 -1.25 -5.94
N MET A 177 13.26 -0.26 -6.29
CA MET A 177 11.89 -0.13 -5.85
C MET A 177 10.95 -1.12 -6.57
N PRO A 178 9.74 -1.37 -6.04
CA PRO A 178 8.75 -2.22 -6.72
C PRO A 178 8.40 -1.73 -8.13
N SER A 179 8.45 -0.42 -8.37
CA SER A 179 8.26 0.18 -9.70
C SER A 179 9.43 -0.06 -10.65
N GLY A 180 10.57 -0.63 -10.15
CA GLY A 180 11.83 -0.76 -10.88
C GLY A 180 12.72 0.51 -10.85
N GLU A 181 12.25 1.63 -10.28
CA GLU A 181 13.10 2.81 -10.03
C GLU A 181 14.25 2.43 -9.09
N MET A 182 15.46 2.85 -9.41
CA MET A 182 16.62 2.72 -8.53
C MET A 182 16.81 4.05 -7.78
N ARG A 183 16.91 3.95 -6.46
CA ARG A 183 16.94 5.11 -5.59
C ARG A 183 17.95 4.99 -4.48
N TYR A 184 18.59 6.11 -4.15
CA TYR A 184 19.45 6.26 -2.98
C TYR A 184 18.63 6.48 -1.71
N ILE A 185 18.93 5.73 -0.66
CA ILE A 185 18.35 5.88 0.69
C ILE A 185 19.51 5.89 1.69
N LEU A 186 19.43 6.75 2.71
CA LEU A 186 20.47 6.83 3.74
C LEU A 186 20.61 5.50 4.48
N LEU A 187 21.84 5.09 4.77
CA LEU A 187 22.15 3.81 5.47
C LEU A 187 21.52 3.71 6.86
N LYS A 188 21.38 4.83 7.56
CA LYS A 188 20.72 4.91 8.86
C LYS A 188 19.20 4.69 8.81
N CYS A 189 18.59 4.67 7.61
CA CYS A 189 17.18 4.33 7.44
C CYS A 189 16.96 2.85 7.73
N ARG A 190 15.83 2.53 8.36
CA ARG A 190 15.46 1.15 8.68
C ARG A 190 14.61 0.53 7.57
N ALA A 191 14.74 -0.78 7.45
CA ALA A 191 13.87 -1.61 6.61
C ALA A 191 13.59 -2.94 7.31
N THR A 192 12.46 -3.54 6.97
CA THR A 192 12.07 -4.87 7.48
C THR A 192 12.39 -5.93 6.43
N ILE A 193 12.98 -7.04 6.85
CA ILE A 193 13.38 -8.14 5.96
C ILE A 193 12.17 -8.91 5.46
N GLY A 194 12.18 -9.27 4.19
CA GLY A 194 11.18 -10.08 3.52
C GLY A 194 10.23 -9.28 2.62
N GLN A 195 9.30 -9.97 2.01
CA GLN A 195 8.23 -9.47 1.15
C GLN A 195 6.94 -9.33 1.96
N VAL A 196 6.12 -8.32 1.70
CA VAL A 196 4.80 -8.17 2.33
C VAL A 196 3.88 -9.32 1.91
N GLY A 197 3.14 -9.89 2.86
CA GLY A 197 2.20 -10.98 2.63
C GLY A 197 0.99 -10.60 1.78
N ASN A 198 0.03 -11.54 1.63
CA ASN A 198 -1.18 -11.38 0.83
C ASN A 198 -0.89 -11.10 -0.66
N VAL A 199 0.04 -11.85 -1.25
CA VAL A 199 0.56 -11.63 -2.61
C VAL A 199 -0.54 -11.66 -3.67
N ASP A 200 -1.55 -12.53 -3.53
CA ASP A 200 -2.64 -12.68 -4.50
C ASP A 200 -3.72 -11.58 -4.43
N HIS A 201 -3.53 -10.55 -3.59
CA HIS A 201 -4.51 -9.47 -3.44
C HIS A 201 -4.80 -8.76 -4.77
N GLU A 202 -3.81 -8.62 -5.64
CA GLU A 202 -3.97 -7.94 -6.94
C GLU A 202 -4.86 -8.73 -7.92
N LEU A 203 -4.97 -10.05 -7.75
CA LEU A 203 -5.75 -10.93 -8.62
C LEU A 203 -7.25 -10.95 -8.26
N VAL A 204 -7.64 -10.22 -7.21
CA VAL A 204 -9.05 -10.16 -6.77
C VAL A 204 -9.87 -9.28 -7.68
N SER A 205 -10.94 -9.84 -8.25
CA SER A 205 -11.94 -9.11 -9.02
C SER A 205 -13.14 -8.73 -8.15
N LEU A 206 -13.49 -7.46 -8.12
CA LEU A 206 -14.66 -6.98 -7.40
C LEU A 206 -15.98 -7.49 -8.04
N GLY A 207 -16.00 -7.69 -9.35
CA GLY A 207 -17.07 -8.30 -10.14
C GLY A 207 -18.39 -7.53 -10.22
N LYS A 208 -18.62 -6.54 -9.33
CA LYS A 208 -19.84 -5.70 -9.37
C LYS A 208 -19.60 -4.31 -8.79
N ALA A 209 -20.34 -3.33 -9.32
CA ALA A 209 -20.26 -1.93 -8.87
C ALA A 209 -20.55 -1.76 -7.36
N GLY A 210 -21.46 -2.56 -6.78
CA GLY A 210 -21.76 -2.50 -5.35
C GLY A 210 -20.57 -2.79 -4.45
N LYS A 211 -19.65 -3.69 -4.85
CA LYS A 211 -18.41 -3.92 -4.09
C LYS A 211 -17.49 -2.68 -4.11
N ALA A 212 -17.38 -1.99 -5.24
CA ALA A 212 -16.65 -0.73 -5.31
C ALA A 212 -17.29 0.33 -4.40
N ARG A 213 -18.64 0.38 -4.34
CA ARG A 213 -19.36 1.27 -3.41
C ARG A 213 -19.05 0.97 -1.95
N TYR A 214 -18.95 -0.28 -1.55
CA TYR A 214 -18.55 -0.67 -0.18
C TYR A 214 -17.14 -0.23 0.18
N LEU A 215 -16.24 -0.12 -0.81
CA LEU A 215 -14.90 0.42 -0.62
C LEU A 215 -14.85 1.95 -0.51
N GLY A 216 -15.97 2.64 -0.79
CA GLY A 216 -16.05 4.10 -0.74
C GLY A 216 -15.81 4.78 -2.08
N LEU A 217 -15.77 4.01 -3.17
CA LEU A 217 -15.65 4.55 -4.51
C LEU A 217 -17.04 4.91 -5.06
N ARG A 218 -17.22 6.15 -5.49
CA ARG A 218 -18.43 6.61 -6.16
C ARG A 218 -18.35 6.37 -7.65
N PRO A 219 -19.49 6.26 -8.36
CA PRO A 219 -19.51 6.16 -9.82
C PRO A 219 -18.78 7.32 -10.48
N GLU A 220 -18.14 7.02 -11.60
CA GLU A 220 -17.44 7.98 -12.44
C GLU A 220 -18.14 8.09 -13.80
N VAL A 221 -18.26 9.30 -14.30
CA VAL A 221 -18.87 9.62 -15.59
C VAL A 221 -17.75 9.95 -16.58
N ARG A 222 -17.83 9.39 -17.79
CA ARG A 222 -16.87 9.66 -18.87
C ARG A 222 -17.00 11.11 -19.33
N GLY A 223 -15.89 11.76 -19.67
CA GLY A 223 -15.90 13.14 -20.20
C GLY A 223 -16.73 13.29 -21.49
N SER A 224 -16.78 12.26 -22.34
CA SER A 224 -17.54 12.27 -23.60
C SER A 224 -19.07 12.31 -23.45
N VAL A 225 -19.61 12.09 -22.25
CA VAL A 225 -21.05 12.17 -21.97
C VAL A 225 -21.39 13.39 -21.11
N MET A 226 -20.45 14.29 -20.94
CA MET A 226 -20.64 15.59 -20.28
C MET A 226 -20.89 16.69 -21.31
N ASN A 227 -21.29 17.86 -20.82
CA ASN A 227 -21.40 19.06 -21.65
C ASN A 227 -20.01 19.65 -21.97
N PRO A 228 -19.86 20.44 -23.06
CA PRO A 228 -18.58 21.07 -23.40
C PRO A 228 -17.99 21.92 -22.31
N VAL A 229 -18.81 22.53 -21.45
CA VAL A 229 -18.37 23.36 -20.30
C VAL A 229 -17.72 22.52 -19.20
N ASP A 230 -18.11 21.24 -19.08
CA ASP A 230 -17.66 20.38 -17.96
C ASP A 230 -16.41 19.59 -18.30
N HIS A 231 -16.20 19.29 -19.58
CA HIS A 231 -15.06 18.47 -20.01
C HIS A 231 -14.66 18.78 -21.46
N PRO A 232 -13.36 18.81 -21.80
CA PRO A 232 -12.89 19.01 -23.18
C PRO A 232 -13.44 17.99 -24.20
N HIS A 233 -13.83 16.78 -23.75
CA HIS A 233 -14.44 15.75 -24.60
C HIS A 233 -15.96 15.85 -24.65
N GLY A 234 -16.57 16.84 -24.00
CA GLY A 234 -18.01 17.00 -23.93
C GLY A 234 -18.63 17.53 -25.22
N GLY A 235 -19.94 17.30 -25.35
CA GLY A 235 -20.74 17.75 -26.50
C GLY A 235 -20.84 16.74 -27.63
N GLY A 236 -21.57 17.12 -28.67
CA GLY A 236 -21.85 16.31 -29.82
C GLY A 236 -23.09 15.41 -29.67
N GLU A 237 -23.45 14.75 -30.74
CA GLU A 237 -24.60 13.84 -30.85
C GLU A 237 -24.16 12.37 -30.76
N GLY A 238 -24.96 11.53 -30.07
CA GLY A 238 -24.75 10.09 -29.98
C GLY A 238 -23.40 9.70 -29.34
N LYS A 239 -22.65 8.84 -29.99
CA LYS A 239 -21.31 8.39 -29.55
C LYS A 239 -20.20 9.24 -30.19
N SER A 240 -20.14 10.51 -29.84
CA SER A 240 -19.12 11.41 -30.37
C SER A 240 -17.70 10.97 -30.00
N PRO A 241 -16.73 11.13 -30.91
CA PRO A 241 -15.32 10.93 -30.61
C PRO A 241 -14.81 12.02 -29.67
N ILE A 242 -13.60 11.85 -29.14
CA ILE A 242 -13.00 12.83 -28.21
C ILE A 242 -12.59 14.16 -28.88
N GLY A 243 -12.53 14.22 -30.23
CA GLY A 243 -12.26 15.43 -31.01
C GLY A 243 -10.86 16.05 -30.83
N HIS A 244 -9.93 15.34 -30.20
CA HIS A 244 -8.55 15.76 -29.94
C HIS A 244 -7.56 14.70 -30.39
N ALA A 245 -6.30 15.08 -30.60
CA ALA A 245 -5.23 14.14 -30.98
C ALA A 245 -4.98 13.02 -29.94
N GLY A 246 -5.42 13.23 -28.71
CA GLY A 246 -5.35 12.24 -27.63
C GLY A 246 -6.30 12.59 -26.49
N PRO A 247 -6.53 11.68 -25.52
CA PRO A 247 -7.41 11.94 -24.41
C PRO A 247 -6.88 13.02 -23.50
N LEU A 248 -7.77 13.90 -23.04
CA LEU A 248 -7.49 15.01 -22.15
C LEU A 248 -8.11 14.79 -20.77
N THR A 249 -7.52 15.40 -19.76
CA THR A 249 -8.11 15.51 -18.43
C THR A 249 -9.18 16.61 -18.42
N PRO A 250 -10.06 16.70 -17.39
CA PRO A 250 -11.03 17.80 -17.27
C PRO A 250 -10.40 19.20 -17.30
N TRP A 251 -9.12 19.33 -17.03
CA TRP A 251 -8.37 20.59 -17.07
C TRP A 251 -7.58 20.80 -18.36
N GLY A 252 -7.87 20.05 -19.42
CA GLY A 252 -7.27 20.19 -20.75
C GLY A 252 -5.84 19.67 -20.90
N LYS A 253 -5.30 18.97 -19.90
CA LYS A 253 -3.97 18.36 -20.01
C LYS A 253 -4.06 16.97 -20.61
N PRO A 254 -3.03 16.49 -21.38
CA PRO A 254 -2.99 15.11 -21.83
C PRO A 254 -3.16 14.12 -20.69
N ALA A 255 -4.07 13.15 -20.85
CA ALA A 255 -4.39 12.15 -19.81
C ALA A 255 -3.38 11.01 -19.75
N LEU A 256 -2.77 10.65 -20.90
CA LEU A 256 -1.82 9.55 -21.04
C LEU A 256 -0.44 10.07 -21.43
N GLY A 257 0.61 9.44 -20.89
CA GLY A 257 2.00 9.70 -21.26
C GLY A 257 2.59 11.02 -20.79
N TYR A 258 1.81 11.92 -20.19
CA TYR A 258 2.29 13.23 -19.74
C TYR A 258 3.08 13.11 -18.44
N LYS A 259 4.35 13.56 -18.47
CA LYS A 259 5.24 13.54 -17.29
C LYS A 259 4.87 14.68 -16.33
N THR A 260 4.14 14.36 -15.26
CA THR A 260 3.63 15.36 -14.28
C THR A 260 4.64 15.74 -13.20
N ARG A 261 5.70 14.96 -12.99
CA ARG A 261 6.73 15.28 -11.99
C ARG A 261 7.47 16.57 -12.35
N LYS A 262 7.54 17.52 -11.44
CA LYS A 262 8.26 18.76 -11.64
C LYS A 262 9.76 18.50 -11.88
N LYS A 263 10.36 19.11 -12.92
CA LYS A 263 11.78 18.97 -13.25
C LYS A 263 12.72 19.36 -12.09
N LYS A 264 12.37 20.44 -11.36
CA LYS A 264 13.11 20.98 -10.20
C LYS A 264 12.71 20.33 -8.86
N ASN A 265 12.21 19.09 -8.84
CA ASN A 265 11.89 18.42 -7.58
C ASN A 265 13.17 18.10 -6.81
N ALA A 266 13.29 18.57 -5.56
CA ALA A 266 14.46 18.38 -4.71
C ALA A 266 14.85 16.90 -4.51
N THR A 267 13.88 16.00 -4.58
CA THR A 267 14.14 14.54 -4.43
C THR A 267 14.69 13.88 -5.68
N ASN A 268 14.86 14.62 -6.79
CA ASN A 268 15.47 14.06 -8.03
C ASN A 268 16.90 13.58 -7.80
N LYS A 269 17.64 14.24 -6.91
CA LYS A 269 19.02 13.87 -6.56
C LYS A 269 19.17 12.46 -5.96
N PHE A 270 18.07 11.90 -5.45
CA PHE A 270 18.07 10.54 -4.90
C PHE A 270 17.64 9.47 -5.90
N ILE A 271 17.27 9.83 -7.12
CA ILE A 271 16.85 8.88 -8.15
C ILE A 271 18.03 8.64 -9.11
N LEU A 272 18.55 7.39 -9.09
CA LEU A 272 19.65 6.97 -9.97
C LEU A 272 19.12 6.61 -11.34
N LYS A 273 18.10 5.79 -11.43
CA LYS A 273 17.50 5.33 -12.69
C LYS A 273 15.98 5.30 -12.56
N ARG A 274 15.29 5.87 -13.53
CA ARG A 274 13.83 5.72 -13.70
C ARG A 274 13.54 4.62 -14.73
N ILE A 275 12.35 4.06 -14.62
CA ILE A 275 11.76 3.36 -15.74
C ILE A 275 11.08 4.46 -16.57
N ASN A 276 11.75 4.89 -17.65
CA ASN A 276 11.29 5.85 -18.68
C ASN A 276 10.65 7.16 -18.18
#